data_79a84e9259512d834b1796fcebe20efa
#
_entry.id   79a84e9259512d834b1796fcebe20efa
#
_cell.length_a   1.000
_cell.length_b   1.000
_cell.length_c   1.000
_cell.angle_alpha   90.00
_cell.angle_beta   90.00
_cell.angle_gamma   90.00
#
_symmetry.space_group_name_H-M   'P 1'
#
loop_
_entity.id
_entity.type
_entity.pdbx_description
1 polymer ?
#
loop_
_entity_poly.entity_id
_entity_poly.type
_entity_poly.pdbx_seq_one_letter_code
_entity_poly.pdbx_strand_id
1 'polypeptide(L)'
;MNKNEEMFTEYQYGFHDRDVSIFKTEKGLTKEIVETISKRKQEPQWMLEFRLNALKEFYRMPMPTWGGDLSEIDFEDLTYYVKPSEKTERSWDEVPEEIKNTFEKLGIPEAEQKYLAGVSAQYESEVVYHNMHKQFEEQGIIFEDTDTALKNHEEIFKQYFSKAVDFNDNKFAALNSAVWSGGSFIYCPKNVSIEAPLQANFRINSEKMGQFERTLIIIEENSSLHYVEGCTAPTYSASSLHAAVVEIFIKENARFRYTTIQNWSTNVYNLVTKRAIVEKNGTMEWVDGNLGSKLTMKYPACVLVGEGASGSTLSIAMASEGQVLDAGSKMIHLAPRTSSTVVSKSMSRRGGKVNYRGWIHFGKDSEGSRSNIECDTLILDEYSTSDTIPYNIIKNSNVSLEHEAKVSKVSEEQLFYLMSRGLDEGQATEMIVMGFIEPFTKELPMEYAVELNRLISFEMEGSIG
;
A
#
# COMPACT_ATOMS: atom_id res chain seq x y z
N MET A 1 27.33 -22.02 21.40
CA MET A 1 26.61 -21.12 20.50
C MET A 1 25.66 -21.97 19.64
N ASN A 2 24.38 -21.81 19.85
CA ASN A 2 23.35 -22.63 19.22
C ASN A 2 23.13 -22.13 17.79
N LYS A 3 23.09 -23.02 16.81
CA LYS A 3 22.77 -22.70 15.40
C LYS A 3 21.42 -21.98 15.18
N ASN A 4 20.60 -21.89 16.22
CA ASN A 4 19.32 -21.18 16.19
C ASN A 4 19.44 -19.68 16.51
N GLU A 5 20.56 -19.20 17.07
CA GLU A 5 20.76 -17.78 17.38
C GLU A 5 21.29 -16.97 16.19
N GLU A 6 21.97 -17.60 15.23
CA GLU A 6 22.43 -16.92 14.00
C GLU A 6 21.31 -16.67 12.96
N MET A 7 20.14 -17.29 13.14
CA MET A 7 19.01 -17.19 12.18
C MET A 7 18.15 -15.93 12.37
N PHE A 8 18.44 -15.09 13.40
CA PHE A 8 17.54 -14.03 13.83
C PHE A 8 18.07 -12.59 13.68
N THR A 9 19.22 -12.37 13.03
CA THR A 9 19.88 -11.04 12.98
C THR A 9 19.79 -10.29 11.65
N GLU A 10 19.19 -10.85 10.59
CA GLU A 10 19.06 -10.17 9.30
C GLU A 10 17.59 -10.00 8.89
N TYR A 11 17.28 -8.86 8.22
CA TYR A 11 15.99 -8.62 7.61
C TYR A 11 15.60 -9.81 6.72
N GLN A 12 14.62 -10.59 7.16
CA GLN A 12 14.26 -11.90 6.57
C GLN A 12 13.88 -11.82 5.09
N TYR A 13 13.33 -10.69 4.64
CA TYR A 13 12.93 -10.46 3.25
C TYR A 13 13.98 -9.73 2.40
N GLY A 14 15.15 -9.46 2.99
CA GLY A 14 16.29 -8.84 2.31
C GLY A 14 16.99 -9.74 1.30
N PHE A 15 16.60 -11.03 1.19
CA PHE A 15 17.14 -11.96 0.21
C PHE A 15 16.78 -11.53 -1.21
N HIS A 16 17.66 -11.78 -2.18
CA HIS A 16 17.37 -11.68 -3.61
C HIS A 16 17.65 -13.04 -4.26
N ASP A 17 16.82 -13.40 -5.22
CA ASP A 17 17.04 -14.55 -6.06
C ASP A 17 17.75 -14.10 -7.36
N ARG A 18 18.28 -15.06 -8.11
CA ARG A 18 18.96 -14.78 -9.38
C ARG A 18 17.99 -14.07 -10.33
N ASP A 19 18.47 -13.03 -11.04
CA ASP A 19 17.70 -12.35 -12.08
C ASP A 19 17.41 -13.35 -13.24
N VAL A 20 16.13 -13.69 -13.39
CA VAL A 20 15.62 -14.62 -14.39
C VAL A 20 14.80 -13.92 -15.47
N SER A 21 14.92 -12.61 -15.60
CA SER A 21 14.14 -11.83 -16.54
C SER A 21 14.39 -12.26 -17.99
N ILE A 22 13.29 -12.46 -18.73
CA ILE A 22 13.33 -12.78 -20.17
C ILE A 22 13.38 -11.54 -21.05
N PHE A 23 13.00 -10.40 -20.50
CA PHE A 23 13.12 -9.10 -21.15
C PHE A 23 13.25 -7.98 -20.10
N LYS A 24 14.08 -7.00 -20.43
CA LYS A 24 14.31 -5.80 -19.63
C LYS A 24 14.44 -4.60 -20.58
N THR A 25 13.75 -3.49 -20.27
CA THR A 25 13.96 -2.24 -21.02
C THR A 25 15.34 -1.67 -20.69
N GLU A 26 15.83 -0.81 -21.56
CA GLU A 26 16.94 0.08 -21.23
C GLU A 26 16.53 1.01 -20.08
N LYS A 27 17.51 1.63 -19.45
CA LYS A 27 17.28 2.63 -18.39
C LYS A 27 16.81 3.95 -18.99
N GLY A 28 16.16 4.75 -18.14
CA GLY A 28 15.67 6.06 -18.49
C GLY A 28 14.20 6.08 -18.90
N LEU A 29 13.55 7.20 -18.62
CA LEU A 29 12.13 7.40 -18.93
C LEU A 29 11.98 8.15 -20.25
N THR A 30 11.82 7.44 -21.34
CA THR A 30 11.68 8.02 -22.69
C THR A 30 10.37 7.63 -23.36
N LYS A 31 10.05 8.33 -24.44
CA LYS A 31 8.89 8.00 -25.28
C LYS A 31 9.01 6.57 -25.85
N GLU A 32 10.20 6.20 -26.28
CA GLU A 32 10.51 4.88 -26.85
C GLU A 32 10.29 3.75 -25.84
N ILE A 33 10.62 3.99 -24.56
CA ILE A 33 10.36 3.04 -23.48
C ILE A 33 8.84 2.85 -23.29
N VAL A 34 8.08 3.93 -23.26
CA VAL A 34 6.62 3.88 -23.12
C VAL A 34 5.96 3.16 -24.30
N GLU A 35 6.39 3.46 -25.53
CA GLU A 35 5.93 2.77 -26.75
C GLU A 35 6.30 1.28 -26.74
N THR A 36 7.48 0.94 -26.22
CA THR A 36 7.93 -0.45 -26.08
C THR A 36 7.08 -1.23 -25.09
N ILE A 37 6.75 -0.66 -23.94
CA ILE A 37 5.86 -1.26 -22.93
C ILE A 37 4.50 -1.54 -23.58
N SER A 38 3.86 -0.53 -24.17
CA SER A 38 2.54 -0.65 -24.78
C SER A 38 2.49 -1.68 -25.91
N LYS A 39 3.51 -1.69 -26.77
CA LYS A 39 3.64 -2.68 -27.85
C LYS A 39 3.78 -4.11 -27.34
N ARG A 40 4.61 -4.33 -26.30
CA ARG A 40 4.80 -5.67 -25.72
C ARG A 40 3.55 -6.20 -25.05
N LYS A 41 2.82 -5.32 -24.40
CA LYS A 41 1.54 -5.64 -23.75
C LYS A 41 0.39 -5.79 -24.77
N GLN A 42 0.62 -5.43 -26.03
CA GLN A 42 -0.42 -5.45 -27.10
C GLN A 42 -1.64 -4.61 -26.72
N GLU A 43 -1.39 -3.44 -26.17
CA GLU A 43 -2.44 -2.53 -25.70
C GLU A 43 -3.21 -1.88 -26.85
N PRO A 44 -4.49 -1.50 -26.65
CA PRO A 44 -5.24 -0.73 -27.62
C PRO A 44 -4.64 0.68 -27.78
N GLN A 45 -4.85 1.30 -28.94
CA GLN A 45 -4.27 2.60 -29.30
C GLN A 45 -4.57 3.69 -28.27
N TRP A 46 -5.78 3.71 -27.71
CA TRP A 46 -6.15 4.71 -26.70
C TRP A 46 -5.32 4.62 -25.43
N MET A 47 -4.86 3.42 -25.04
CA MET A 47 -3.99 3.24 -23.87
C MET A 47 -2.58 3.78 -24.16
N LEU A 48 -2.04 3.56 -25.34
CA LEU A 48 -0.78 4.19 -25.75
C LEU A 48 -0.87 5.73 -25.72
N GLU A 49 -1.95 6.29 -26.25
CA GLU A 49 -2.19 7.74 -26.21
C GLU A 49 -2.30 8.27 -24.79
N PHE A 50 -2.98 7.54 -23.89
CA PHE A 50 -3.07 7.84 -22.47
C PHE A 50 -1.66 7.87 -21.83
N ARG A 51 -0.86 6.83 -22.04
CA ARG A 51 0.51 6.74 -21.52
C ARG A 51 1.39 7.90 -22.00
N LEU A 52 1.35 8.23 -23.27
CA LEU A 52 2.14 9.33 -23.85
C LEU A 52 1.71 10.71 -23.32
N ASN A 53 0.42 10.91 -23.06
CA ASN A 53 -0.06 12.12 -22.42
C ASN A 53 0.40 12.21 -20.96
N ALA A 54 0.34 11.10 -20.23
CA ALA A 54 0.86 11.00 -18.86
C ALA A 54 2.38 11.29 -18.79
N LEU A 55 3.15 10.80 -19.74
CA LEU A 55 4.59 11.09 -19.85
C LEU A 55 4.86 12.59 -20.01
N LYS A 56 4.09 13.28 -20.86
CA LYS A 56 4.19 14.75 -21.01
C LYS A 56 3.90 15.47 -19.71
N GLU A 57 2.86 15.03 -18.97
CA GLU A 57 2.51 15.63 -17.69
C GLU A 57 3.57 15.37 -16.63
N PHE A 58 4.18 14.18 -16.60
CA PHE A 58 5.30 13.88 -15.71
C PHE A 58 6.45 14.88 -15.89
N TYR A 59 6.84 15.17 -17.12
CA TYR A 59 7.92 16.14 -17.38
C TYR A 59 7.49 17.59 -17.10
N ARG A 60 6.21 17.92 -17.26
CA ARG A 60 5.69 19.26 -16.96
C ARG A 60 5.60 19.54 -15.46
N MET A 61 5.28 18.55 -14.65
CA MET A 61 5.09 18.72 -13.21
C MET A 61 6.44 18.84 -12.48
N PRO A 62 6.58 19.83 -11.57
CA PRO A 62 7.75 19.91 -10.69
C PRO A 62 7.75 18.73 -9.68
N MET A 63 8.90 18.47 -9.10
CA MET A 63 9.00 17.57 -7.94
C MET A 63 8.25 18.20 -6.75
N PRO A 64 7.59 17.38 -5.90
CA PRO A 64 7.01 17.88 -4.65
C PRO A 64 8.10 18.50 -3.77
N THR A 65 7.75 19.61 -3.10
CA THR A 65 8.62 20.31 -2.14
C THR A 65 8.30 19.99 -0.69
N TRP A 66 7.43 19.03 -0.46
CA TRP A 66 6.93 18.55 0.83
C TRP A 66 7.08 17.01 0.94
N GLY A 67 6.94 16.49 2.12
CA GLY A 67 7.19 15.07 2.42
C GLY A 67 8.65 14.86 2.81
N GLY A 68 9.33 13.95 2.17
CA GLY A 68 10.75 13.68 2.39
C GLY A 68 11.64 14.19 1.26
N ASP A 69 12.92 13.92 1.37
CA ASP A 69 13.91 14.26 0.35
C ASP A 69 13.83 13.26 -0.83
N LEU A 70 13.51 13.81 -2.00
CA LEU A 70 13.37 13.08 -3.26
C LEU A 70 14.53 13.37 -4.23
N SER A 71 15.54 14.12 -3.82
CA SER A 71 16.63 14.60 -4.68
C SER A 71 17.53 13.49 -5.23
N GLU A 72 17.58 12.34 -4.54
CA GLU A 72 18.41 11.22 -4.96
C GLU A 72 17.68 10.27 -5.95
N ILE A 73 16.42 10.53 -6.31
CA ILE A 73 15.74 9.74 -7.33
C ILE A 73 16.26 10.14 -8.71
N ASP A 74 17.02 9.26 -9.32
CA ASP A 74 17.50 9.42 -10.70
C ASP A 74 16.58 8.65 -11.66
N PHE A 75 15.68 9.35 -12.32
CA PHE A 75 14.74 8.77 -13.28
C PHE A 75 15.44 8.25 -14.55
N GLU A 76 16.66 8.69 -14.83
CA GLU A 76 17.42 8.22 -15.98
C GLU A 76 18.23 6.95 -15.69
N ASP A 77 18.45 6.61 -14.39
CA ASP A 77 19.15 5.38 -13.99
C ASP A 77 18.20 4.24 -13.54
N LEU A 78 16.88 4.40 -13.75
CA LEU A 78 15.89 3.39 -13.44
C LEU A 78 15.48 2.56 -14.66
N THR A 79 15.21 1.28 -14.43
CA THR A 79 14.54 0.39 -15.38
C THR A 79 13.04 0.41 -15.12
N TYR A 80 12.23 0.63 -16.15
CA TYR A 80 10.78 0.86 -16.02
C TYR A 80 9.93 -0.37 -16.31
N TYR A 81 10.49 -1.41 -16.94
CA TYR A 81 9.77 -2.62 -17.20
C TYR A 81 10.71 -3.83 -17.29
N VAL A 82 10.38 -4.87 -16.54
CA VAL A 82 11.06 -6.16 -16.53
C VAL A 82 10.02 -7.26 -16.63
N LYS A 83 10.15 -8.12 -17.64
CA LYS A 83 9.29 -9.29 -17.83
C LYS A 83 9.97 -10.54 -17.28
N PRO A 84 9.48 -11.13 -16.19
CA PRO A 84 10.12 -12.28 -15.56
C PRO A 84 9.78 -13.63 -16.22
N SER A 85 8.57 -13.76 -16.80
CA SER A 85 8.11 -15.00 -17.42
C SER A 85 7.26 -14.73 -18.67
N GLU A 86 7.05 -15.75 -19.54
CA GLU A 86 6.19 -15.60 -20.72
C GLU A 86 4.70 -15.67 -20.39
N LYS A 87 4.34 -16.34 -19.28
CA LYS A 87 2.95 -16.61 -18.91
C LYS A 87 2.69 -16.33 -17.43
N THR A 88 1.43 -16.04 -17.13
CA THR A 88 0.88 -16.12 -15.78
C THR A 88 0.37 -17.53 -15.56
N GLU A 89 0.89 -18.22 -14.54
CA GLU A 89 0.55 -19.60 -14.25
C GLU A 89 -0.63 -19.69 -13.27
N ARG A 90 -1.37 -20.81 -13.31
CA ARG A 90 -2.50 -21.08 -12.41
C ARG A 90 -2.18 -22.15 -11.36
N SER A 91 -1.02 -22.75 -11.44
CA SER A 91 -0.51 -23.72 -10.48
C SER A 91 0.89 -23.31 -10.04
N TRP A 92 1.18 -23.37 -8.75
CA TRP A 92 2.52 -23.14 -8.21
C TRP A 92 3.58 -24.09 -8.78
N ASP A 93 3.16 -25.29 -9.24
CA ASP A 93 4.07 -26.26 -9.84
C ASP A 93 4.56 -25.86 -11.23
N GLU A 94 3.87 -24.93 -11.89
CA GLU A 94 4.21 -24.41 -13.21
C GLU A 94 5.03 -23.09 -13.15
N VAL A 95 5.05 -22.43 -11.97
CA VAL A 95 5.84 -21.21 -11.76
C VAL A 95 7.34 -21.57 -11.78
N PRO A 96 8.21 -20.79 -12.46
CA PRO A 96 9.66 -21.00 -12.44
C PRO A 96 10.19 -21.15 -11.01
N GLU A 97 11.07 -22.12 -10.77
CA GLU A 97 11.49 -22.57 -9.44
C GLU A 97 12.11 -21.41 -8.62
N GLU A 98 12.90 -20.56 -9.25
CA GLU A 98 13.51 -19.40 -8.58
C GLU A 98 12.45 -18.43 -8.06
N ILE A 99 11.39 -18.17 -8.84
CA ILE A 99 10.28 -17.29 -8.45
C ILE A 99 9.43 -17.98 -7.39
N LYS A 100 9.12 -19.27 -7.59
CA LYS A 100 8.35 -20.08 -6.62
C LYS A 100 9.02 -20.07 -5.24
N ASN A 101 10.32 -20.34 -5.19
CA ASN A 101 11.10 -20.31 -3.94
C ASN A 101 11.00 -18.97 -3.21
N THR A 102 10.94 -17.84 -3.96
CA THR A 102 10.72 -16.52 -3.37
C THR A 102 9.39 -16.46 -2.63
N PHE A 103 8.29 -16.85 -3.27
CA PHE A 103 6.95 -16.80 -2.66
C PHE A 103 6.73 -17.85 -1.58
N GLU A 104 7.40 -19.01 -1.66
CA GLU A 104 7.41 -20.01 -0.57
C GLU A 104 8.08 -19.46 0.69
N LYS A 105 9.22 -18.77 0.56
CA LYS A 105 9.88 -18.08 1.68
C LYS A 105 8.98 -17.00 2.32
N LEU A 106 8.08 -16.41 1.53
CA LEU A 106 7.08 -15.45 1.99
C LEU A 106 5.81 -16.13 2.58
N GLY A 107 5.71 -17.45 2.50
CA GLY A 107 4.57 -18.22 3.05
C GLY A 107 3.27 -18.14 2.24
N ILE A 108 3.30 -17.61 1.01
CA ILE A 108 2.10 -17.32 0.20
C ILE A 108 1.34 -18.58 -0.22
N PRO A 109 1.98 -19.67 -0.74
CA PRO A 109 1.24 -20.87 -1.17
C PRO A 109 0.49 -21.56 -0.02
N GLU A 110 1.02 -21.50 1.20
CA GLU A 110 0.36 -22.09 2.37
C GLU A 110 -0.88 -21.30 2.80
N ALA A 111 -0.80 -19.96 2.78
CA ALA A 111 -1.91 -19.08 3.11
C ALA A 111 -3.06 -19.22 2.10
N GLU A 112 -2.74 -19.35 0.79
CA GLU A 112 -3.75 -19.58 -0.27
C GLU A 112 -4.61 -20.80 0.00
N GLN A 113 -3.97 -21.93 0.33
CA GLN A 113 -4.69 -23.20 0.56
C GLN A 113 -5.63 -23.18 1.75
N LYS A 114 -5.37 -22.31 2.75
CA LYS A 114 -6.07 -22.37 4.03
C LYS A 114 -7.15 -21.30 4.20
N TYR A 115 -6.92 -20.08 3.69
CA TYR A 115 -7.67 -18.92 4.18
C TYR A 115 -8.18 -17.96 3.10
N LEU A 116 -7.68 -18.05 1.86
CA LEU A 116 -7.91 -17.02 0.84
C LEU A 116 -8.96 -17.43 -0.19
N ALA A 117 -9.71 -16.46 -0.69
CA ALA A 117 -10.63 -16.65 -1.80
C ALA A 117 -9.90 -16.73 -3.15
N GLY A 118 -8.76 -16.06 -3.26
CA GLY A 118 -7.89 -16.07 -4.43
C GLY A 118 -6.58 -15.35 -4.14
N VAL A 119 -5.56 -15.65 -4.94
CA VAL A 119 -4.20 -15.12 -4.82
C VAL A 119 -3.67 -14.65 -6.17
N SER A 120 -2.98 -13.53 -6.16
CA SER A 120 -2.16 -13.02 -7.26
C SER A 120 -0.74 -12.77 -6.74
N ALA A 121 0.28 -13.20 -7.49
CA ALA A 121 1.66 -12.95 -7.17
C ALA A 121 2.35 -12.24 -8.34
N GLN A 122 2.78 -11.01 -8.08
CA GLN A 122 3.54 -10.20 -9.04
C GLN A 122 5.01 -10.23 -8.66
N TYR A 123 5.84 -10.52 -9.66
CA TYR A 123 7.29 -10.48 -9.57
C TYR A 123 7.79 -9.49 -10.62
N GLU A 124 8.53 -8.48 -10.19
CA GLU A 124 8.94 -7.36 -11.02
C GLU A 124 7.75 -6.60 -11.61
N SER A 125 7.63 -6.52 -12.94
CA SER A 125 6.58 -5.76 -13.62
C SER A 125 5.34 -6.56 -13.98
N GLU A 126 5.31 -7.87 -13.79
CA GLU A 126 4.18 -8.70 -14.24
C GLU A 126 3.74 -9.72 -13.20
N VAL A 127 2.45 -10.06 -13.26
CA VAL A 127 1.87 -11.15 -12.48
C VAL A 127 2.36 -12.49 -13.06
N VAL A 128 2.95 -13.31 -12.20
CA VAL A 128 3.53 -14.61 -12.55
C VAL A 128 2.66 -15.78 -12.12
N TYR A 129 1.83 -15.57 -11.12
CA TYR A 129 0.87 -16.54 -10.61
C TYR A 129 -0.46 -15.86 -10.30
N HIS A 130 -1.56 -16.53 -10.68
CA HIS A 130 -2.91 -16.08 -10.35
C HIS A 130 -3.86 -17.26 -10.25
N ASN A 131 -4.61 -17.29 -9.16
CA ASN A 131 -5.65 -18.29 -8.95
C ASN A 131 -6.79 -17.74 -8.10
N MET A 132 -8.02 -18.16 -8.39
CA MET A 132 -9.20 -17.89 -7.56
C MET A 132 -10.03 -19.18 -7.43
N HIS A 133 -10.64 -19.37 -6.28
CA HIS A 133 -11.53 -20.52 -6.07
C HIS A 133 -12.79 -20.41 -6.94
N LYS A 134 -13.12 -21.47 -7.68
CA LYS A 134 -14.24 -21.54 -8.64
C LYS A 134 -15.58 -21.08 -8.07
N GLN A 135 -15.84 -21.36 -6.80
CA GLN A 135 -17.08 -20.93 -6.14
C GLN A 135 -17.30 -19.41 -6.14
N PHE A 136 -16.22 -18.61 -6.22
CA PHE A 136 -16.28 -17.15 -6.28
C PHE A 136 -16.33 -16.66 -7.73
N GLU A 137 -15.64 -17.34 -8.65
CA GLU A 137 -15.79 -17.11 -10.10
C GLU A 137 -17.23 -17.34 -10.54
N GLU A 138 -17.88 -18.42 -10.06
CA GLU A 138 -19.28 -18.75 -10.36
C GLU A 138 -20.28 -17.70 -9.83
N GLN A 139 -19.90 -16.91 -8.83
CA GLN A 139 -20.67 -15.76 -8.35
C GLN A 139 -20.48 -14.51 -9.22
N GLY A 140 -19.62 -14.58 -10.24
CA GLY A 140 -19.34 -13.49 -11.17
C GLY A 140 -18.29 -12.49 -10.67
N ILE A 141 -17.55 -12.83 -9.61
CA ILE A 141 -16.40 -12.02 -9.16
C ILE A 141 -15.29 -12.16 -10.22
N ILE A 142 -14.73 -11.03 -10.61
CA ILE A 142 -13.54 -10.98 -11.45
C ILE A 142 -12.38 -10.57 -10.56
N PHE A 143 -11.32 -11.37 -10.57
CA PHE A 143 -10.03 -11.03 -9.99
C PHE A 143 -8.97 -11.42 -11.01
N GLU A 144 -8.33 -10.45 -11.61
CA GLU A 144 -7.31 -10.63 -12.65
C GLU A 144 -6.19 -9.59 -12.44
N ASP A 145 -5.07 -9.75 -13.12
CA ASP A 145 -4.13 -8.64 -13.26
C ASP A 145 -4.71 -7.55 -14.18
N THR A 146 -4.29 -6.32 -13.96
CA THR A 146 -4.83 -5.15 -14.66
C THR A 146 -4.53 -5.18 -16.17
N ASP A 147 -3.42 -5.79 -16.61
CA ASP A 147 -3.08 -5.94 -18.02
C ASP A 147 -4.01 -6.92 -18.74
N THR A 148 -4.36 -8.02 -18.08
CA THR A 148 -5.33 -9.00 -18.55
C THR A 148 -6.73 -8.40 -18.60
N ALA A 149 -7.13 -7.68 -17.55
CA ALA A 149 -8.44 -7.03 -17.46
C ALA A 149 -8.66 -5.97 -18.56
N LEU A 150 -7.63 -5.21 -18.92
CA LEU A 150 -7.69 -4.26 -20.04
C LEU A 150 -8.11 -4.93 -21.35
N LYS A 151 -7.73 -6.19 -21.56
CA LYS A 151 -8.06 -6.97 -22.77
C LYS A 151 -9.43 -7.65 -22.67
N ASN A 152 -9.69 -8.28 -21.52
CA ASN A 152 -10.87 -9.13 -21.34
C ASN A 152 -12.13 -8.32 -20.98
N HIS A 153 -11.97 -7.18 -20.30
CA HIS A 153 -13.05 -6.38 -19.74
C HIS A 153 -12.94 -4.89 -20.11
N GLU A 154 -12.55 -4.61 -21.37
CA GLU A 154 -12.22 -3.25 -21.86
C GLU A 154 -13.33 -2.23 -21.58
N GLU A 155 -14.62 -2.60 -21.70
CA GLU A 155 -15.75 -1.71 -21.45
C GLU A 155 -15.80 -1.24 -19.98
N ILE A 156 -15.69 -2.18 -19.02
CA ILE A 156 -15.64 -1.87 -17.59
C ILE A 156 -14.38 -1.05 -17.31
N PHE A 157 -13.27 -1.47 -17.89
CA PHE A 157 -11.99 -0.80 -17.69
C PHE A 157 -12.04 0.67 -18.12
N LYS A 158 -12.53 0.97 -19.31
CA LYS A 158 -12.70 2.36 -19.82
C LYS A 158 -13.62 3.21 -18.96
N GLN A 159 -14.65 2.60 -18.37
CA GLN A 159 -15.61 3.32 -17.52
C GLN A 159 -14.97 3.86 -16.25
N TYR A 160 -14.02 3.13 -15.65
CA TYR A 160 -13.48 3.43 -14.32
C TYR A 160 -12.02 3.83 -14.30
N PHE A 161 -11.21 3.35 -15.23
CA PHE A 161 -9.77 3.62 -15.26
C PHE A 161 -9.46 5.11 -15.36
N SER A 162 -8.58 5.61 -14.49
CA SER A 162 -8.18 7.03 -14.41
C SER A 162 -9.31 8.00 -14.06
N LYS A 163 -10.39 7.51 -13.40
CA LYS A 163 -11.53 8.35 -12.98
C LYS A 163 -11.40 8.77 -11.50
N ALA A 164 -10.79 7.96 -10.66
CA ALA A 164 -10.52 8.35 -9.29
C ALA A 164 -9.15 9.03 -9.18
N VAL A 165 -8.12 8.54 -9.87
CA VAL A 165 -6.78 9.12 -9.91
C VAL A 165 -6.35 9.35 -11.36
N ASP A 166 -6.47 10.57 -11.82
CA ASP A 166 -6.00 10.99 -13.15
C ASP A 166 -4.48 11.26 -13.15
N PHE A 167 -3.84 11.21 -14.34
CA PHE A 167 -2.40 11.50 -14.46
C PHE A 167 -2.04 12.96 -14.14
N ASN A 168 -3.01 13.87 -14.08
CA ASN A 168 -2.82 15.24 -13.64
C ASN A 168 -2.85 15.42 -12.12
N ASP A 169 -3.10 14.35 -11.34
CA ASP A 169 -3.25 14.44 -9.88
C ASP A 169 -1.94 14.85 -9.18
N ASN A 170 -0.85 14.18 -9.53
CA ASN A 170 0.49 14.47 -9.05
C ASN A 170 1.55 13.82 -9.94
N LYS A 171 2.82 14.22 -9.76
CA LYS A 171 3.94 13.76 -10.58
C LYS A 171 4.10 12.23 -10.58
N PHE A 172 3.89 11.54 -9.46
CA PHE A 172 4.03 10.08 -9.36
C PHE A 172 2.83 9.33 -9.93
N ALA A 173 1.63 9.93 -9.90
CA ALA A 173 0.47 9.43 -10.65
C ALA A 173 0.69 9.57 -12.16
N ALA A 174 1.31 10.66 -12.62
CA ALA A 174 1.70 10.83 -14.02
C ALA A 174 2.74 9.78 -14.43
N LEU A 175 3.78 9.54 -13.58
CA LEU A 175 4.78 8.52 -13.81
C LEU A 175 4.16 7.12 -13.91
N ASN A 176 3.37 6.72 -12.92
CA ASN A 176 2.64 5.45 -12.95
C ASN A 176 1.82 5.34 -14.23
N SER A 177 1.01 6.35 -14.57
CA SER A 177 0.15 6.36 -15.74
C SER A 177 0.92 6.19 -17.06
N ALA A 178 2.17 6.65 -17.13
CA ALA A 178 3.01 6.47 -18.32
C ALA A 178 3.59 5.06 -18.44
N VAL A 179 3.93 4.40 -17.33
CA VAL A 179 4.71 3.14 -17.35
C VAL A 179 4.10 1.99 -16.55
N TRP A 180 2.86 2.10 -16.09
CA TRP A 180 2.23 1.08 -15.24
C TRP A 180 2.26 -0.32 -15.85
N SER A 181 2.35 -1.31 -14.98
CA SER A 181 2.44 -2.72 -15.33
C SER A 181 1.96 -3.57 -14.17
N GLY A 182 1.08 -4.54 -14.46
CA GLY A 182 0.51 -5.38 -13.41
C GLY A 182 -0.43 -4.60 -12.49
N GLY A 183 -0.54 -5.05 -11.25
CA GLY A 183 -1.56 -4.63 -10.30
C GLY A 183 -2.78 -5.53 -10.33
N SER A 184 -3.79 -5.21 -9.55
CA SER A 184 -5.00 -6.03 -9.42
C SER A 184 -6.21 -5.35 -10.05
N PHE A 185 -6.96 -6.09 -10.84
CA PHE A 185 -8.31 -5.73 -11.27
C PHE A 185 -9.33 -6.58 -10.53
N ILE A 186 -10.25 -5.93 -9.81
CA ILE A 186 -11.29 -6.60 -9.04
C ILE A 186 -12.64 -6.00 -9.42
N TYR A 187 -13.59 -6.85 -9.82
CA TYR A 187 -14.99 -6.50 -9.99
C TYR A 187 -15.84 -7.43 -9.14
N CYS A 188 -16.54 -6.88 -8.15
CA CYS A 188 -17.50 -7.60 -7.33
C CYS A 188 -18.91 -7.22 -7.77
N PRO A 189 -19.71 -8.15 -8.33
CA PRO A 189 -21.03 -7.84 -8.87
C PRO A 189 -22.06 -7.55 -7.76
N LYS A 190 -23.23 -7.02 -8.14
CA LYS A 190 -24.30 -6.64 -7.23
C LYS A 190 -24.76 -7.79 -6.36
N ASN A 191 -25.01 -7.50 -5.07
CA ASN A 191 -25.54 -8.44 -4.08
C ASN A 191 -24.64 -9.65 -3.81
N VAL A 192 -23.35 -9.54 -4.06
CA VAL A 192 -22.34 -10.56 -3.76
C VAL A 192 -21.50 -10.14 -2.56
N SER A 193 -21.37 -11.01 -1.58
CA SER A 193 -20.54 -10.79 -0.39
C SER A 193 -19.71 -12.03 -0.10
N ILE A 194 -18.40 -11.85 0.04
CA ILE A 194 -17.49 -12.91 0.42
C ILE A 194 -16.72 -12.52 1.68
N GLU A 195 -16.56 -13.48 2.59
CA GLU A 195 -15.85 -13.29 3.87
C GLU A 195 -14.35 -13.53 3.74
N ALA A 196 -13.97 -14.53 2.91
CA ALA A 196 -12.57 -14.83 2.67
C ALA A 196 -11.93 -13.74 1.81
N PRO A 197 -10.76 -13.21 2.20
CA PRO A 197 -10.13 -12.14 1.44
C PRO A 197 -9.52 -12.62 0.12
N LEU A 198 -9.46 -11.72 -0.86
CA LEU A 198 -8.57 -11.83 -2.01
C LEU A 198 -7.21 -11.24 -1.61
N GLN A 199 -6.13 -11.80 -2.14
CA GLN A 199 -4.77 -11.32 -1.81
C GLN A 199 -3.92 -11.10 -3.06
N ALA A 200 -3.15 -10.01 -3.07
CA ALA A 200 -2.05 -9.84 -4.01
C ALA A 200 -0.73 -9.61 -3.28
N ASN A 201 0.34 -10.14 -3.84
CA ASN A 201 1.69 -9.99 -3.33
C ASN A 201 2.58 -9.40 -4.42
N PHE A 202 3.29 -8.32 -4.08
CA PHE A 202 4.18 -7.61 -4.97
C PHE A 202 5.62 -7.73 -4.49
N ARG A 203 6.49 -8.22 -5.35
CA ARG A 203 7.92 -8.39 -5.06
C ARG A 203 8.76 -7.69 -6.11
N ILE A 204 9.57 -6.72 -5.69
CA ILE A 204 10.73 -6.25 -6.46
C ILE A 204 11.88 -7.21 -6.17
N ASN A 205 12.64 -7.61 -7.17
CA ASN A 205 13.83 -8.44 -6.98
C ASN A 205 15.10 -7.88 -7.65
N SER A 206 14.97 -7.00 -8.64
CA SER A 206 16.10 -6.43 -9.37
C SER A 206 16.54 -5.08 -8.79
N GLU A 207 17.84 -4.84 -8.76
CA GLU A 207 18.42 -3.56 -8.37
C GLU A 207 18.11 -2.45 -9.38
N LYS A 208 17.91 -1.21 -8.92
CA LYS A 208 17.59 -0.02 -9.75
C LYS A 208 16.36 -0.23 -10.62
N MET A 209 15.40 -0.97 -10.13
CA MET A 209 14.13 -1.18 -10.78
C MET A 209 13.04 -0.28 -10.18
N GLY A 210 12.16 0.22 -11.06
CA GLY A 210 10.88 0.80 -10.67
C GLY A 210 9.75 -0.21 -10.78
N GLN A 211 8.88 -0.30 -9.77
CA GLN A 211 7.62 -1.05 -9.81
C GLN A 211 6.46 -0.06 -9.81
N PHE A 212 5.57 -0.21 -10.78
CA PHE A 212 4.52 0.77 -11.11
C PHE A 212 3.17 0.08 -11.28
N GLU A 213 2.71 -0.67 -10.29
CA GLU A 213 1.43 -1.35 -10.39
C GLU A 213 0.26 -0.37 -10.42
N ARG A 214 -0.82 -0.75 -11.14
CA ARG A 214 -2.07 -0.02 -11.21
C ARG A 214 -3.23 -0.93 -10.82
N THR A 215 -3.82 -0.66 -9.68
CA THR A 215 -4.93 -1.44 -9.14
C THR A 215 -6.24 -0.71 -9.37
N LEU A 216 -7.24 -1.42 -9.91
CA LEU A 216 -8.58 -0.92 -10.18
C LEU A 216 -9.63 -1.86 -9.57
N ILE A 217 -10.43 -1.34 -8.65
CA ILE A 217 -11.40 -2.13 -7.88
C ILE A 217 -12.78 -1.51 -7.97
N ILE A 218 -13.78 -2.31 -8.36
CA ILE A 218 -15.18 -1.92 -8.44
C ILE A 218 -16.01 -2.85 -7.56
N ILE A 219 -16.70 -2.29 -6.57
CA ILE A 219 -17.59 -3.01 -5.66
C ILE A 219 -19.00 -2.51 -5.94
N GLU A 220 -19.80 -3.36 -6.58
CA GLU A 220 -21.16 -3.02 -7.01
C GLU A 220 -22.15 -2.96 -5.84
N GLU A 221 -23.37 -2.51 -6.10
CA GLU A 221 -24.41 -2.25 -5.11
C GLU A 221 -24.68 -3.45 -4.18
N ASN A 222 -24.82 -3.19 -2.88
CA ASN A 222 -25.14 -4.17 -1.85
C ASN A 222 -24.13 -5.32 -1.73
N SER A 223 -22.90 -5.13 -2.16
CA SER A 223 -21.85 -6.16 -2.12
C SER A 223 -20.77 -5.84 -1.09
N SER A 224 -20.02 -6.86 -0.69
CA SER A 224 -18.89 -6.68 0.23
C SER A 224 -17.73 -7.58 -0.09
N LEU A 225 -16.51 -7.02 0.05
CA LEU A 225 -15.26 -7.72 -0.23
C LEU A 225 -14.12 -7.18 0.63
N HIS A 226 -13.20 -8.04 0.98
CA HIS A 226 -11.93 -7.69 1.61
C HIS A 226 -10.77 -8.05 0.67
N TYR A 227 -9.86 -7.11 0.46
CA TYR A 227 -8.64 -7.32 -0.30
C TYR A 227 -7.42 -7.01 0.55
N VAL A 228 -6.41 -7.87 0.44
CA VAL A 228 -5.16 -7.75 1.18
C VAL A 228 -3.99 -7.63 0.20
N GLU A 229 -3.11 -6.68 0.45
CA GLU A 229 -1.93 -6.42 -0.36
C GLU A 229 -0.67 -6.53 0.49
N GLY A 230 0.26 -7.38 0.06
CA GLY A 230 1.59 -7.50 0.65
C GLY A 230 2.66 -6.99 -0.32
N CYS A 231 3.56 -6.13 0.16
CA CYS A 231 4.65 -5.60 -0.67
C CYS A 231 5.99 -5.79 0.01
N THR A 232 6.98 -6.35 -0.73
CA THR A 232 8.33 -6.59 -0.22
C THR A 232 9.40 -6.31 -1.26
N ALA A 233 10.62 -6.00 -0.83
CA ALA A 233 11.81 -5.87 -1.68
C ALA A 233 13.05 -6.37 -0.96
N PRO A 234 14.08 -6.87 -1.70
CA PRO A 234 15.39 -7.18 -1.15
C PRO A 234 16.15 -5.92 -0.77
N THR A 235 17.19 -6.09 0.04
CA THR A 235 18.11 -5.00 0.39
C THR A 235 19.21 -4.91 -0.65
N TYR A 236 19.29 -3.77 -1.35
CA TYR A 236 20.36 -3.42 -2.28
C TYR A 236 21.06 -2.13 -1.85
N SER A 237 22.24 -1.89 -2.40
CA SER A 237 22.99 -0.64 -2.20
C SER A 237 22.43 0.53 -2.99
N ALA A 238 21.77 0.27 -4.11
CA ALA A 238 21.16 1.29 -4.95
C ALA A 238 19.66 1.45 -4.68
N SER A 239 19.15 2.65 -4.87
CA SER A 239 17.76 2.99 -4.65
C SER A 239 16.83 2.35 -5.68
N SER A 240 15.68 1.89 -5.23
CA SER A 240 14.56 1.41 -6.05
C SER A 240 13.33 2.32 -5.84
N LEU A 241 12.46 2.39 -6.85
CA LEU A 241 11.27 3.24 -6.82
C LEU A 241 10.01 2.39 -6.93
N HIS A 242 9.13 2.51 -5.94
CA HIS A 242 7.77 2.00 -6.00
C HIS A 242 6.80 3.18 -6.13
N ALA A 243 6.06 3.26 -7.23
CA ALA A 243 5.07 4.32 -7.45
C ALA A 243 3.77 3.72 -7.98
N ALA A 244 2.92 3.27 -7.05
CA ALA A 244 1.65 2.63 -7.35
C ALA A 244 0.48 3.61 -7.41
N VAL A 245 -0.56 3.25 -8.17
CA VAL A 245 -1.85 3.93 -8.16
C VAL A 245 -2.95 2.92 -7.90
N VAL A 246 -3.82 3.25 -6.94
CA VAL A 246 -5.00 2.44 -6.58
C VAL A 246 -6.26 3.29 -6.71
N GLU A 247 -7.19 2.81 -7.53
CA GLU A 247 -8.51 3.41 -7.78
C GLU A 247 -9.61 2.45 -7.33
N ILE A 248 -10.50 2.93 -6.47
CA ILE A 248 -11.59 2.12 -5.91
C ILE A 248 -12.92 2.84 -6.11
N PHE A 249 -13.93 2.10 -6.53
CA PHE A 249 -15.30 2.58 -6.71
C PHE A 249 -16.24 1.71 -5.87
N ILE A 250 -16.89 2.33 -4.88
CA ILE A 250 -17.81 1.67 -3.96
C ILE A 250 -19.20 2.20 -4.23
N LYS A 251 -20.06 1.33 -4.72
CA LYS A 251 -21.43 1.65 -5.10
C LYS A 251 -22.39 1.71 -3.92
N GLU A 252 -23.65 2.03 -4.16
CA GLU A 252 -24.68 2.20 -3.12
C GLU A 252 -24.76 0.98 -2.20
N ASN A 253 -24.70 1.20 -0.87
CA ASN A 253 -24.75 0.19 0.21
C ASN A 253 -23.62 -0.86 0.15
N ALA A 254 -22.59 -0.67 -0.65
CA ALA A 254 -21.47 -1.60 -0.72
C ALA A 254 -20.44 -1.34 0.38
N ARG A 255 -19.71 -2.38 0.78
CA ARG A 255 -18.62 -2.28 1.76
C ARG A 255 -17.34 -2.87 1.20
N PHE A 256 -16.26 -2.16 1.35
CA PHE A 256 -14.96 -2.64 0.94
C PHE A 256 -13.88 -2.33 1.98
N ARG A 257 -13.07 -3.35 2.29
CA ARG A 257 -11.88 -3.22 3.12
C ARG A 257 -10.64 -3.48 2.29
N TYR A 258 -9.68 -2.57 2.37
CA TYR A 258 -8.37 -2.70 1.74
C TYR A 258 -7.30 -2.72 2.82
N THR A 259 -6.65 -3.85 3.00
CA THR A 259 -5.54 -4.00 3.95
C THR A 259 -4.22 -4.03 3.19
N THR A 260 -3.27 -3.19 3.59
CA THR A 260 -1.90 -3.21 3.03
C THR A 260 -0.91 -3.47 4.15
N ILE A 261 0.02 -4.39 3.92
CA ILE A 261 1.22 -4.53 4.75
C ILE A 261 2.43 -4.34 3.84
N GLN A 262 3.11 -3.22 4.03
CA GLN A 262 4.30 -2.87 3.27
C GLN A 262 5.52 -3.04 4.17
N ASN A 263 6.43 -3.89 3.74
CA ASN A 263 7.71 -4.13 4.38
C ASN A 263 8.82 -3.98 3.34
N TRP A 264 9.20 -2.73 3.10
CA TRP A 264 10.22 -2.37 2.13
C TRP A 264 11.60 -2.32 2.78
N SER A 265 12.62 -2.70 2.02
CA SER A 265 14.00 -2.44 2.41
C SER A 265 14.34 -0.95 2.43
N THR A 266 15.37 -0.58 3.17
CA THR A 266 15.76 0.81 3.46
C THR A 266 16.30 1.59 2.24
N ASN A 267 16.37 0.99 1.07
CA ASN A 267 16.74 1.63 -0.20
C ASN A 267 15.55 1.99 -1.10
N VAL A 268 14.30 1.72 -0.68
CA VAL A 268 13.10 1.91 -1.51
C VAL A 268 12.46 3.26 -1.25
N TYR A 269 12.17 4.01 -2.32
CA TYR A 269 11.24 5.13 -2.34
C TYR A 269 9.83 4.60 -2.64
N ASN A 270 8.92 4.74 -1.69
CA ASN A 270 7.56 4.22 -1.75
C ASN A 270 6.56 5.37 -1.89
N LEU A 271 6.14 5.68 -3.12
CA LEU A 271 5.39 6.88 -3.48
C LEU A 271 4.04 6.49 -4.08
N VAL A 272 3.02 6.32 -3.23
CA VAL A 272 1.75 5.68 -3.59
C VAL A 272 0.58 6.65 -3.57
N THR A 273 -0.27 6.61 -4.60
CA THR A 273 -1.53 7.36 -4.65
C THR A 273 -2.70 6.38 -4.60
N LYS A 274 -3.50 6.44 -3.52
CA LYS A 274 -4.69 5.60 -3.34
C LYS A 274 -5.94 6.46 -3.18
N ARG A 275 -7.02 6.16 -3.93
CA ARG A 275 -8.28 6.91 -3.81
C ARG A 275 -9.51 6.02 -4.01
N ALA A 276 -10.47 6.15 -3.10
CA ALA A 276 -11.78 5.53 -3.18
C ALA A 276 -12.87 6.60 -3.40
N ILE A 277 -13.76 6.34 -4.35
CA ILE A 277 -15.00 7.09 -4.56
C ILE A 277 -16.12 6.28 -3.91
N VAL A 278 -16.81 6.88 -2.95
CA VAL A 278 -17.81 6.18 -2.12
C VAL A 278 -19.19 6.78 -2.36
N GLU A 279 -20.08 5.98 -2.94
CA GLU A 279 -21.45 6.36 -3.23
C GLU A 279 -22.36 6.20 -2.00
N LYS A 280 -23.67 6.41 -2.17
CA LYS A 280 -24.66 6.48 -1.09
C LYS A 280 -24.62 5.26 -0.17
N ASN A 281 -24.54 5.50 1.16
CA ASN A 281 -24.40 4.49 2.21
C ASN A 281 -23.23 3.52 2.00
N GLY A 282 -22.34 3.76 1.05
CA GLY A 282 -21.13 2.94 0.83
C GLY A 282 -20.14 3.11 1.99
N THR A 283 -19.32 2.10 2.21
CA THR A 283 -18.31 2.11 3.27
C THR A 283 -16.95 1.70 2.72
N MET A 284 -15.94 2.55 2.93
CA MET A 284 -14.54 2.27 2.65
C MET A 284 -13.72 2.16 3.92
N GLU A 285 -12.94 1.08 4.04
CA GLU A 285 -12.04 0.87 5.16
C GLU A 285 -10.60 0.66 4.65
N TRP A 286 -9.71 1.59 4.99
CA TRP A 286 -8.28 1.46 4.79
C TRP A 286 -7.61 0.93 6.06
N VAL A 287 -6.81 -0.14 5.93
CA VAL A 287 -5.96 -0.68 7.01
C VAL A 287 -4.53 -0.74 6.48
N ASP A 288 -3.66 0.13 6.97
CA ASP A 288 -2.34 0.36 6.41
C ASP A 288 -1.21 0.11 7.42
N GLY A 289 -0.40 -0.93 7.18
CA GLY A 289 0.87 -1.18 7.86
C GLY A 289 2.04 -0.68 7.01
N ASN A 290 2.82 0.28 7.54
CA ASN A 290 3.93 0.90 6.84
C ASN A 290 5.22 0.66 7.62
N LEU A 291 6.06 -0.24 7.11
CA LEU A 291 7.36 -0.60 7.67
C LEU A 291 8.44 -0.48 6.58
N GLY A 292 9.64 -0.22 7.00
CA GLY A 292 10.79 -0.13 6.10
C GLY A 292 10.73 1.12 5.21
N SER A 293 11.31 1.00 4.02
CA SER A 293 11.57 2.06 3.03
C SER A 293 12.57 3.14 3.48
N LYS A 294 13.24 3.77 2.52
CA LYS A 294 14.02 4.99 2.73
C LYS A 294 13.07 6.17 2.94
N LEU A 295 12.06 6.25 2.07
CA LEU A 295 11.02 7.27 2.13
C LEU A 295 9.68 6.66 1.71
N THR A 296 8.67 6.79 2.55
CA THR A 296 7.27 6.56 2.17
C THR A 296 6.52 7.89 2.09
N MET A 297 5.79 8.11 0.97
CA MET A 297 4.77 9.15 0.85
C MET A 297 3.45 8.49 0.42
N LYS A 298 2.53 8.29 1.36
CA LYS A 298 1.27 7.56 1.12
C LYS A 298 0.11 8.15 1.93
N TYR A 299 -0.93 8.60 1.22
CA TYR A 299 -2.10 9.27 1.79
C TYR A 299 -3.38 8.73 1.17
N PRO A 300 -3.87 7.55 1.60
CA PRO A 300 -5.12 7.00 1.09
C PRO A 300 -6.27 7.97 1.30
N ALA A 301 -7.10 8.09 0.25
CA ALA A 301 -8.18 9.06 0.22
C ALA A 301 -9.54 8.39 0.10
N CYS A 302 -10.54 8.89 0.85
CA CYS A 302 -11.96 8.62 0.65
C CYS A 302 -12.64 9.89 0.13
N VAL A 303 -13.27 9.81 -1.03
CA VAL A 303 -14.14 10.86 -1.56
C VAL A 303 -15.59 10.40 -1.40
N LEU A 304 -16.26 10.93 -0.39
CA LEU A 304 -17.62 10.56 0.03
C LEU A 304 -18.62 11.39 -0.78
N VAL A 305 -19.04 10.84 -1.94
CA VAL A 305 -19.88 11.54 -2.91
C VAL A 305 -21.38 11.25 -2.73
N GLY A 306 -21.70 10.18 -2.01
CA GLY A 306 -23.09 9.80 -1.76
C GLY A 306 -23.54 10.12 -0.35
N GLU A 307 -24.84 10.42 -0.17
CA GLU A 307 -25.42 10.63 1.14
C GLU A 307 -25.21 9.42 2.07
N GLY A 308 -24.80 9.67 3.31
CA GLY A 308 -24.56 8.61 4.30
C GLY A 308 -23.31 7.76 4.03
N ALA A 309 -22.49 8.09 3.02
CA ALA A 309 -21.24 7.40 2.76
C ALA A 309 -20.26 7.52 3.94
N SER A 310 -19.49 6.48 4.18
CA SER A 310 -18.52 6.45 5.27
C SER A 310 -17.13 6.00 4.81
N GLY A 311 -16.10 6.55 5.47
CA GLY A 311 -14.72 6.19 5.23
C GLY A 311 -13.93 6.05 6.53
N SER A 312 -13.07 5.05 6.63
CA SER A 312 -12.16 4.93 7.76
C SER A 312 -10.73 4.65 7.31
N THR A 313 -9.78 5.11 8.11
CA THR A 313 -8.36 4.75 7.98
C THR A 313 -7.84 4.32 9.34
N LEU A 314 -7.30 3.12 9.40
CA LEU A 314 -6.51 2.64 10.52
C LEU A 314 -5.09 2.41 9.99
N SER A 315 -4.11 3.17 10.50
CA SER A 315 -2.74 3.07 10.01
C SER A 315 -1.72 2.91 11.13
N ILE A 316 -0.68 2.17 10.82
CA ILE A 316 0.53 2.10 11.63
C ILE A 316 1.74 2.46 10.77
N ALA A 317 2.70 3.20 11.36
CA ALA A 317 3.96 3.54 10.73
C ALA A 317 5.09 3.42 11.74
N MET A 318 6.19 2.76 11.36
CA MET A 318 7.38 2.65 12.20
C MET A 318 8.61 3.02 11.38
N ALA A 319 9.31 4.08 11.78
CA ALA A 319 10.55 4.54 11.17
C ALA A 319 11.75 4.28 12.07
N SER A 320 12.82 3.76 11.49
CA SER A 320 14.12 3.56 12.13
C SER A 320 15.21 4.40 11.44
N GLU A 321 16.47 4.14 11.71
CA GLU A 321 17.62 4.88 11.18
C GLU A 321 17.55 5.03 9.64
N GLY A 322 17.74 6.25 9.16
CA GLY A 322 17.72 6.58 7.73
C GLY A 322 16.35 6.54 7.05
N GLN A 323 15.27 6.34 7.80
CA GLN A 323 13.92 6.22 7.27
C GLN A 323 13.08 7.46 7.54
N VAL A 324 12.28 7.86 6.54
CA VAL A 324 11.28 8.91 6.64
C VAL A 324 9.93 8.36 6.18
N LEU A 325 8.98 8.24 7.10
CA LEU A 325 7.62 7.82 6.77
C LEU A 325 6.69 9.04 6.88
N ASP A 326 6.35 9.62 5.73
CA ASP A 326 5.37 10.70 5.61
C ASP A 326 4.06 10.09 5.12
N ALA A 327 3.24 9.67 6.06
CA ALA A 327 1.98 8.96 5.81
C ALA A 327 0.78 9.78 6.32
N GLY A 328 -0.43 9.36 6.00
CA GLY A 328 -1.61 10.07 6.48
C GLY A 328 -2.89 9.60 5.84
N SER A 329 -3.91 10.45 5.82
CA SER A 329 -5.16 10.16 5.13
C SER A 329 -5.85 11.43 4.63
N LYS A 330 -6.74 11.25 3.64
CA LYS A 330 -7.56 12.31 3.09
C LYS A 330 -9.03 11.91 3.13
N MET A 331 -9.87 12.68 3.83
CA MET A 331 -11.32 12.47 3.91
C MET A 331 -12.04 13.67 3.30
N ILE A 332 -12.73 13.45 2.18
CA ILE A 332 -13.37 14.49 1.39
C ILE A 332 -14.87 14.23 1.39
N HIS A 333 -15.60 15.03 2.16
CA HIS A 333 -17.04 14.94 2.35
C HIS A 333 -17.75 15.86 1.37
N LEU A 334 -18.41 15.31 0.36
CA LEU A 334 -19.10 16.06 -0.71
C LEU A 334 -20.63 15.93 -0.65
N ALA A 335 -21.16 15.03 0.17
CA ALA A 335 -22.59 14.75 0.31
C ALA A 335 -23.05 14.87 1.77
N PRO A 336 -24.37 14.98 2.03
CA PRO A 336 -24.90 15.09 3.39
C PRO A 336 -24.70 13.84 4.22
N ARG A 337 -24.64 14.01 5.54
CA ARG A 337 -24.60 12.92 6.55
C ARG A 337 -23.47 11.91 6.34
N THR A 338 -22.39 12.30 5.71
CA THR A 338 -21.20 11.45 5.55
C THR A 338 -20.40 11.40 6.84
N SER A 339 -19.66 10.33 7.05
CA SER A 339 -18.83 10.15 8.24
C SER A 339 -17.44 9.65 7.92
N SER A 340 -16.45 10.10 8.68
CA SER A 340 -15.10 9.52 8.59
C SER A 340 -14.45 9.35 9.96
N THR A 341 -13.60 8.32 10.06
CA THR A 341 -12.80 8.05 11.25
C THR A 341 -11.37 7.74 10.82
N VAL A 342 -10.41 8.38 11.45
CA VAL A 342 -8.98 8.13 11.21
C VAL A 342 -8.31 7.81 12.53
N VAL A 343 -7.65 6.66 12.60
CA VAL A 343 -6.78 6.28 13.71
C VAL A 343 -5.39 6.01 13.15
N SER A 344 -4.40 6.80 13.57
CA SER A 344 -3.01 6.66 13.15
C SER A 344 -2.12 6.43 14.34
N LYS A 345 -1.40 5.31 14.36
CA LYS A 345 -0.38 4.98 15.34
C LYS A 345 0.99 5.04 14.70
N SER A 346 1.88 5.88 15.21
CA SER A 346 3.21 6.07 14.65
C SER A 346 4.29 5.82 15.67
N MET A 347 5.43 5.29 15.23
CA MET A 347 6.59 5.07 16.09
C MET A 347 7.87 5.52 15.37
N SER A 348 8.79 6.11 16.12
CA SER A 348 10.10 6.49 15.61
C SER A 348 11.20 6.12 16.56
N ARG A 349 12.31 5.59 16.01
CA ARG A 349 13.48 5.14 16.77
C ARG A 349 14.78 5.34 15.99
N ARG A 350 15.92 5.36 16.69
CA ARG A 350 17.27 5.46 16.11
C ARG A 350 17.43 6.62 15.10
N GLY A 351 16.77 7.76 15.38
CA GLY A 351 16.80 8.92 14.49
C GLY A 351 15.85 8.85 13.32
N GLY A 352 14.96 7.85 13.26
CA GLY A 352 13.88 7.76 12.26
C GLY A 352 12.90 8.91 12.37
N LYS A 353 12.23 9.22 11.26
CA LYS A 353 11.24 10.29 11.18
C LYS A 353 9.90 9.77 10.71
N VAL A 354 8.83 10.04 11.50
CA VAL A 354 7.45 9.77 11.11
C VAL A 354 6.66 11.06 11.06
N ASN A 355 5.92 11.29 9.98
CA ASN A 355 5.01 12.41 9.86
C ASN A 355 3.62 11.92 9.55
N TYR A 356 2.61 12.50 10.19
CA TYR A 356 1.22 12.30 9.83
C TYR A 356 0.68 13.53 9.11
N ARG A 357 0.10 13.34 7.90
CA ARG A 357 -0.62 14.39 7.16
C ARG A 357 -2.09 14.05 7.04
N GLY A 358 -2.93 14.80 7.73
CA GLY A 358 -4.38 14.66 7.67
C GLY A 358 -5.01 15.76 6.80
N TRP A 359 -5.81 15.37 5.80
CA TRP A 359 -6.60 16.33 5.04
C TRP A 359 -8.08 16.02 5.17
N ILE A 360 -8.82 16.94 5.80
CA ILE A 360 -10.28 16.89 5.88
C ILE A 360 -10.87 18.02 5.06
N HIS A 361 -11.79 17.67 4.18
CA HIS A 361 -12.53 18.63 3.39
C HIS A 361 -14.04 18.41 3.54
N PHE A 362 -14.73 19.35 4.12
CA PHE A 362 -16.18 19.42 4.07
C PHE A 362 -16.61 20.37 2.94
N GLY A 363 -17.24 19.80 1.90
CA GLY A 363 -17.81 20.54 0.78
C GLY A 363 -19.05 21.33 1.19
N LYS A 364 -19.61 22.12 0.28
CA LYS A 364 -20.82 22.93 0.56
C LYS A 364 -22.03 22.07 0.90
N ASP A 365 -22.14 20.91 0.29
CA ASP A 365 -23.30 20.01 0.41
C ASP A 365 -23.12 18.93 1.50
N SER A 366 -22.11 19.05 2.36
CA SER A 366 -21.80 18.08 3.41
C SER A 366 -22.56 18.29 4.72
N GLU A 367 -23.80 18.79 4.68
CA GLU A 367 -24.62 19.04 5.85
C GLU A 367 -24.77 17.79 6.75
N GLY A 368 -24.60 17.97 8.06
CA GLY A 368 -24.71 16.89 9.05
C GLY A 368 -23.58 15.86 9.01
N SER A 369 -22.50 16.16 8.26
CA SER A 369 -21.33 15.28 8.18
C SER A 369 -20.40 15.43 9.39
N ARG A 370 -19.65 14.37 9.68
CA ARG A 370 -18.72 14.33 10.82
C ARG A 370 -17.42 13.64 10.48
N SER A 371 -16.33 14.09 11.11
CA SER A 371 -15.02 13.45 11.04
C SER A 371 -14.35 13.41 12.40
N ASN A 372 -13.79 12.26 12.76
CA ASN A 372 -12.98 12.09 13.97
C ASN A 372 -11.58 11.60 13.57
N ILE A 373 -10.53 12.24 14.12
CA ILE A 373 -9.14 11.91 13.86
C ILE A 373 -8.41 11.75 15.19
N GLU A 374 -7.76 10.62 15.35
CA GLU A 374 -6.86 10.31 16.46
C GLU A 374 -5.49 9.95 15.92
N CYS A 375 -4.46 10.73 16.29
CA CYS A 375 -3.08 10.53 15.88
C CYS A 375 -2.20 10.38 17.11
N ASP A 376 -1.72 9.17 17.36
CA ASP A 376 -0.82 8.89 18.47
C ASP A 376 0.56 8.58 17.94
N THR A 377 1.58 9.21 18.50
CA THR A 377 2.98 8.92 18.20
C THR A 377 3.74 8.55 19.46
N LEU A 378 4.53 7.49 19.36
CA LEU A 378 5.47 7.04 20.38
C LEU A 378 6.90 7.23 19.87
N ILE A 379 7.66 8.11 20.54
CA ILE A 379 9.08 8.35 20.24
C ILE A 379 9.91 7.51 21.23
N LEU A 380 10.80 6.66 20.69
CA LEU A 380 11.54 5.67 21.48
C LEU A 380 12.94 6.14 21.91
N ASP A 381 13.41 7.29 21.40
CA ASP A 381 14.74 7.85 21.73
C ASP A 381 14.75 9.38 21.64
N GLU A 382 15.93 10.00 21.84
CA GLU A 382 16.09 11.47 21.85
C GLU A 382 16.35 12.08 20.47
N TYR A 383 16.65 11.26 19.46
CA TYR A 383 17.08 11.69 18.12
C TYR A 383 15.96 11.59 17.10
N SER A 384 15.00 10.73 17.36
CA SER A 384 13.85 10.49 16.51
C SER A 384 12.86 11.63 16.57
N THR A 385 12.14 11.83 15.46
CA THR A 385 11.20 12.95 15.32
C THR A 385 9.85 12.52 14.78
N SER A 386 8.83 13.32 15.11
CA SER A 386 7.49 13.18 14.57
C SER A 386 6.82 14.53 14.39
N ASP A 387 6.14 14.71 13.25
CA ASP A 387 5.32 15.87 12.98
C ASP A 387 3.88 15.45 12.65
N THR A 388 2.90 16.18 13.18
CA THR A 388 1.49 16.07 12.78
C THR A 388 1.08 17.33 12.02
N ILE A 389 0.63 17.15 10.77
CA ILE A 389 0.35 18.24 9.83
C ILE A 389 -1.12 18.17 9.40
N PRO A 390 -2.04 18.80 10.14
CA PRO A 390 -3.45 18.85 9.78
C PRO A 390 -3.72 19.90 8.71
N TYR A 391 -4.59 19.56 7.76
CA TYR A 391 -5.10 20.49 6.76
C TYR A 391 -6.63 20.34 6.65
N ASN A 392 -7.36 21.35 7.12
CA ASN A 392 -8.81 21.30 7.22
C ASN A 392 -9.44 22.40 6.37
N ILE A 393 -10.35 22.01 5.46
CA ILE A 393 -11.18 22.90 4.66
C ILE A 393 -12.64 22.67 5.04
N ILE A 394 -13.30 23.66 5.61
CA ILE A 394 -14.69 23.55 6.05
C ILE A 394 -15.52 24.59 5.28
N LYS A 395 -16.39 24.12 4.37
CA LYS A 395 -17.26 24.96 3.53
C LYS A 395 -18.75 24.88 3.92
N ASN A 396 -19.08 24.12 4.96
CA ASN A 396 -20.43 23.98 5.52
C ASN A 396 -20.37 24.16 7.03
N SER A 397 -21.24 24.99 7.59
CA SER A 397 -21.25 25.30 9.03
C SER A 397 -21.94 24.22 9.89
N ASN A 398 -22.71 23.31 9.27
CA ASN A 398 -23.40 22.23 9.96
C ASN A 398 -22.64 20.91 9.83
N VAL A 399 -21.40 20.89 10.33
CA VAL A 399 -20.52 19.72 10.37
C VAL A 399 -19.80 19.60 11.70
N SER A 400 -19.31 18.42 12.05
CA SER A 400 -18.50 18.19 13.24
C SER A 400 -17.12 17.66 12.85
N LEU A 401 -16.07 18.27 13.42
CA LEU A 401 -14.69 17.84 13.26
C LEU A 401 -14.02 17.74 14.63
N GLU A 402 -13.55 16.56 14.95
CA GLU A 402 -12.71 16.30 16.13
C GLU A 402 -11.35 15.85 15.67
N HIS A 403 -10.29 16.45 16.22
CA HIS A 403 -8.90 16.08 15.88
C HIS A 403 -8.06 16.11 17.15
N GLU A 404 -7.63 14.93 17.58
CA GLU A 404 -6.71 14.73 18.68
C GLU A 404 -5.35 14.26 18.14
N ALA A 405 -4.26 14.84 18.64
CA ALA A 405 -2.91 14.39 18.35
C ALA A 405 -2.12 14.30 19.66
N LYS A 406 -1.55 13.13 19.89
CA LYS A 406 -0.64 12.88 21.03
C LYS A 406 0.73 12.51 20.52
N VAL A 407 1.76 13.15 21.05
CA VAL A 407 3.15 12.74 20.87
C VAL A 407 3.74 12.49 22.26
N SER A 408 4.18 11.27 22.50
CA SER A 408 4.73 10.86 23.77
C SER A 408 6.08 10.15 23.58
N LYS A 409 6.92 10.25 24.59
CA LYS A 409 8.08 9.34 24.76
C LYS A 409 7.64 8.12 25.56
N VAL A 410 8.41 7.05 25.47
CA VAL A 410 8.25 5.89 26.36
C VAL A 410 8.36 6.37 27.81
N SER A 411 7.38 5.99 28.64
CA SER A 411 7.34 6.40 30.04
C SER A 411 8.44 5.69 30.84
N GLU A 412 9.35 6.48 31.45
CA GLU A 412 10.37 5.95 32.36
C GLU A 412 9.76 5.19 33.54
N GLU A 413 8.59 5.61 34.03
CA GLU A 413 7.88 4.92 35.11
C GLU A 413 7.37 3.55 34.66
N GLN A 414 6.85 3.43 33.43
CA GLN A 414 6.41 2.16 32.87
C GLN A 414 7.60 1.23 32.63
N LEU A 415 8.69 1.74 32.09
CA LEU A 415 9.95 0.98 31.92
C LEU A 415 10.45 0.49 33.25
N PHE A 416 10.59 1.38 34.22
CA PHE A 416 11.03 1.01 35.58
C PHE A 416 10.14 -0.07 36.22
N TYR A 417 8.82 0.07 36.08
CA TYR A 417 7.88 -0.93 36.60
C TYR A 417 8.09 -2.31 35.95
N LEU A 418 8.20 -2.37 34.63
CA LEU A 418 8.41 -3.62 33.90
C LEU A 418 9.78 -4.24 34.23
N MET A 419 10.84 -3.43 34.28
CA MET A 419 12.17 -3.86 34.63
C MET A 419 12.22 -4.36 36.07
N SER A 420 11.49 -3.76 37.01
CA SER A 420 11.37 -4.25 38.40
C SER A 420 10.67 -5.61 38.50
N ARG A 421 9.99 -6.05 37.45
CA ARG A 421 9.37 -7.39 37.33
C ARG A 421 10.29 -8.41 36.64
N GLY A 422 11.53 -8.03 36.32
CA GLY A 422 12.55 -8.93 35.81
C GLY A 422 12.73 -8.90 34.27
N LEU A 423 12.09 -7.96 33.56
CA LEU A 423 12.38 -7.73 32.17
C LEU A 423 13.63 -6.87 32.01
N ASP A 424 14.41 -7.09 30.96
CA ASP A 424 15.43 -6.12 30.56
C ASP A 424 14.78 -4.91 29.87
N GLU A 425 15.54 -3.85 29.60
CA GLU A 425 15.02 -2.62 29.00
C GLU A 425 14.45 -2.84 27.60
N GLY A 426 15.09 -3.70 26.79
CA GLY A 426 14.62 -4.05 25.44
C GLY A 426 13.27 -4.76 25.49
N GLN A 427 13.13 -5.79 26.33
CA GLN A 427 11.89 -6.53 26.54
C GLN A 427 10.76 -5.62 27.08
N ALA A 428 11.09 -4.74 28.02
CA ALA A 428 10.13 -3.78 28.56
C ALA A 428 9.64 -2.80 27.49
N THR A 429 10.55 -2.28 26.67
CA THR A 429 10.23 -1.38 25.55
C THR A 429 9.38 -2.08 24.50
N GLU A 430 9.75 -3.30 24.11
CA GLU A 430 8.98 -4.12 23.17
C GLU A 430 7.54 -4.34 23.68
N MET A 431 7.37 -4.69 24.96
CA MET A 431 6.05 -4.89 25.55
C MET A 431 5.18 -3.61 25.48
N ILE A 432 5.75 -2.43 25.71
CA ILE A 432 5.06 -1.15 25.60
C ILE A 432 4.66 -0.90 24.15
N VAL A 433 5.57 -1.13 23.20
CA VAL A 433 5.31 -0.98 21.77
C VAL A 433 4.22 -1.93 21.30
N MET A 434 4.26 -3.20 21.68
CA MET A 434 3.23 -4.18 21.31
C MET A 434 1.86 -3.79 21.87
N GLY A 435 1.79 -3.26 23.10
CA GLY A 435 0.54 -2.71 23.66
C GLY A 435 0.03 -1.48 22.88
N PHE A 436 0.94 -0.63 22.41
CA PHE A 436 0.59 0.55 21.62
C PHE A 436 -0.04 0.21 20.26
N ILE A 437 0.43 -0.86 19.60
CA ILE A 437 -0.04 -1.29 18.29
C ILE A 437 -1.17 -2.31 18.33
N GLU A 438 -1.52 -2.85 19.50
CA GLU A 438 -2.55 -3.89 19.66
C GLU A 438 -3.88 -3.58 18.95
N PRO A 439 -4.41 -2.33 18.97
CA PRO A 439 -5.63 -2.00 18.25
C PRO A 439 -5.54 -2.25 16.75
N PHE A 440 -4.36 -2.04 16.15
CA PHE A 440 -4.13 -2.30 14.73
C PHE A 440 -4.03 -3.80 14.45
N THR A 441 -3.28 -4.55 15.26
CA THR A 441 -3.08 -5.98 15.01
C THR A 441 -4.37 -6.79 15.12
N LYS A 442 -5.34 -6.33 15.92
CA LYS A 442 -6.65 -6.97 16.05
C LYS A 442 -7.53 -6.84 14.78
N GLU A 443 -7.26 -5.85 13.94
CA GLU A 443 -7.98 -5.63 12.68
C GLU A 443 -7.40 -6.40 11.50
N LEU A 444 -6.21 -6.99 11.67
CA LEU A 444 -5.57 -7.79 10.65
C LEU A 444 -6.09 -9.24 10.66
N PRO A 445 -6.14 -9.92 9.51
CA PRO A 445 -6.19 -11.37 9.50
C PRO A 445 -5.05 -11.96 10.33
N MET A 446 -5.31 -13.09 11.00
CA MET A 446 -4.40 -13.65 12.03
C MET A 446 -2.96 -13.82 11.53
N GLU A 447 -2.79 -14.29 10.30
CA GLU A 447 -1.48 -14.52 9.68
C GLU A 447 -0.68 -13.20 9.53
N TYR A 448 -1.37 -12.15 9.12
CA TYR A 448 -0.76 -10.80 8.99
C TYR A 448 -0.48 -10.16 10.35
N ALA A 449 -1.33 -10.42 11.35
CA ALA A 449 -1.09 -9.93 12.70
C ALA A 449 0.18 -10.60 13.30
N VAL A 450 0.34 -11.91 13.09
CA VAL A 450 1.55 -12.65 13.52
C VAL A 450 2.79 -12.12 12.82
N GLU A 451 2.72 -11.92 11.51
CA GLU A 451 3.85 -11.41 10.73
C GLU A 451 4.22 -9.97 11.12
N LEU A 452 3.23 -9.09 11.26
CA LEU A 452 3.49 -7.71 11.70
C LEU A 452 4.13 -7.66 13.08
N ASN A 453 3.61 -8.43 14.04
CA ASN A 453 4.18 -8.51 15.38
C ASN A 453 5.63 -8.99 15.33
N ARG A 454 5.93 -10.00 14.53
CA ARG A 454 7.28 -10.52 14.32
C ARG A 454 8.20 -9.46 13.71
N LEU A 455 7.76 -8.72 12.69
CA LEU A 455 8.54 -7.65 12.08
C LEU A 455 8.87 -6.54 13.08
N ILE A 456 7.91 -6.18 13.92
CA ILE A 456 8.13 -5.16 14.95
C ILE A 456 9.08 -5.68 16.03
N SER A 457 8.94 -6.94 16.48
CA SER A 457 9.88 -7.54 17.41
C SER A 457 11.32 -7.53 16.87
N PHE A 458 11.52 -7.88 15.61
CA PHE A 458 12.85 -7.80 14.96
C PHE A 458 13.42 -6.39 14.98
N GLU A 459 12.60 -5.42 14.62
CA GLU A 459 13.01 -4.03 14.69
C GLU A 459 13.39 -3.65 16.13
N MET A 460 12.74 -4.21 17.13
CA MET A 460 13.02 -3.92 18.55
C MET A 460 14.27 -4.65 19.09
N GLU A 461 14.54 -5.90 18.70
CA GLU A 461 15.70 -6.69 19.14
C GLU A 461 17.04 -6.03 18.77
N GLY A 462 17.16 -5.40 17.64
CA GLY A 462 18.34 -4.64 17.27
C GLY A 462 18.63 -3.40 18.15
N SER A 463 17.94 -3.21 19.26
CA SER A 463 18.14 -2.09 20.21
C SER A 463 19.12 -2.39 21.35
N ILE A 464 19.63 -3.62 21.43
CA ILE A 464 20.63 -4.00 22.43
C ILE A 464 22.02 -3.98 21.79
N GLY A 465 22.67 -2.81 21.79
CA GLY A 465 24.05 -2.60 21.31
C GLY A 465 24.64 -1.35 21.88
#